data_82a653ca3842c67397e8851ebd96fc2a
#
_entry.id   82a653ca3842c67397e8851ebd96fc2a
#
_cell.length_a   1.000
_cell.length_b   1.000
_cell.length_c   1.000
_cell.angle_alpha   90.00
_cell.angle_beta   90.00
_cell.angle_gamma   90.00
#
_symmetry.space_group_name_H-M   'P 1'
#
loop_
_entity.id
_entity.type
_entity.pdbx_description
1 polymer ?
#
loop_
_entity_poly.entity_id
_entity_poly.type
_entity_poly.pdbx_seq_one_letter_code
_entity_poly.pdbx_strand_id
1 'polypeptide(L)'
;TIRVMLIPNNKQNTKLFRYANTARFAYNWALGREKENYKNGGKFLSDSDLRKEFTQLKKTEEYSWLNEVSNNVTKQAIKDACHAYKSFFKGCSKFPKFKSRKFSIPSFYQDNVKIQFSDTHVKIEGFAASKKKNKQKINWIRLAEKNRIPTDCNYSNPRIRYDGINWWITVGIEYEDCVTV
;
A
#
# COMPACT_ATOMS: atom_id res chain seq x y z
N THR A 1 -5.58 -11.14 12.83
CA THR A 1 -4.59 -10.83 11.77
C THR A 1 -3.77 -12.05 11.44
N ILE A 2 -3.63 -12.34 10.16
CA ILE A 2 -2.86 -13.49 9.66
C ILE A 2 -1.68 -12.96 8.85
N ARG A 3 -0.51 -13.57 9.00
CA ARG A 3 0.72 -13.27 8.28
C ARG A 3 1.17 -14.50 7.50
N VAL A 4 1.41 -14.35 6.20
CA VAL A 4 1.87 -15.44 5.31
C VAL A 4 2.99 -14.95 4.43
N MET A 5 4.01 -15.78 4.22
CA MET A 5 5.10 -15.50 3.30
C MET A 5 4.64 -15.66 1.85
N LEU A 6 5.08 -14.74 1.00
CA LEU A 6 4.86 -14.77 -0.45
C LEU A 6 6.04 -15.46 -1.15
N ILE A 7 5.75 -16.15 -2.24
CA ILE A 7 6.77 -16.75 -3.13
C ILE A 7 6.60 -16.13 -4.52
N PRO A 8 7.07 -14.89 -4.74
CA PRO A 8 6.97 -14.22 -6.02
C PRO A 8 7.99 -14.79 -7.02
N ASN A 9 7.62 -14.79 -8.30
CA ASN A 9 8.58 -14.97 -9.37
C ASN A 9 9.38 -13.66 -9.59
N ASN A 10 10.39 -13.69 -10.47
CA ASN A 10 11.25 -12.52 -10.70
C ASN A 10 10.49 -11.27 -11.17
N LYS A 11 9.51 -11.44 -12.05
CA LYS A 11 8.69 -10.33 -12.56
C LYS A 11 7.80 -9.73 -11.44
N GLN A 12 7.20 -10.58 -10.65
CA GLN A 12 6.40 -10.18 -9.48
C GLN A 12 7.26 -9.48 -8.44
N ASN A 13 8.45 -10.01 -8.15
CA ASN A 13 9.39 -9.40 -7.22
C ASN A 13 9.77 -7.98 -7.63
N THR A 14 10.07 -7.75 -8.91
CA THR A 14 10.34 -6.42 -9.45
C THR A 14 9.16 -5.47 -9.24
N LYS A 15 7.94 -5.93 -9.48
CA LYS A 15 6.73 -5.14 -9.28
C LYS A 15 6.43 -4.85 -7.82
N LEU A 16 6.68 -5.79 -6.93
CA LEU A 16 6.55 -5.58 -5.48
C LEU A 16 7.46 -4.46 -5.00
N PHE A 17 8.72 -4.44 -5.42
CA PHE A 17 9.65 -3.35 -5.10
C PHE A 17 9.22 -2.01 -5.72
N ARG A 18 8.71 -2.01 -6.94
CA ARG A 18 8.18 -0.80 -7.58
C ARG A 18 7.02 -0.23 -6.79
N TYR A 19 6.08 -1.06 -6.35
CA TYR A 19 4.95 -0.65 -5.54
C TYR A 19 5.39 -0.08 -4.19
N ALA A 20 6.31 -0.75 -3.51
CA ALA A 20 6.85 -0.27 -2.24
C ALA A 20 7.62 1.05 -2.38
N ASN A 21 8.42 1.20 -3.43
CA ASN A 21 9.15 2.45 -3.70
C ASN A 21 8.21 3.61 -4.03
N THR A 22 7.16 3.36 -4.78
CA THR A 22 6.15 4.37 -5.11
C THR A 22 5.35 4.77 -3.87
N ALA A 23 5.00 3.82 -3.01
CA ALA A 23 4.36 4.11 -1.72
C ALA A 23 5.25 4.98 -0.83
N ARG A 24 6.54 4.69 -0.76
CA ARG A 24 7.51 5.51 -0.02
C ARG A 24 7.60 6.93 -0.60
N PHE A 25 7.65 7.07 -1.92
CA PHE A 25 7.64 8.38 -2.57
C PHE A 25 6.39 9.18 -2.20
N ALA A 26 5.21 8.57 -2.31
CA ALA A 26 3.95 9.24 -1.98
C ALA A 26 3.88 9.66 -0.50
N TYR A 27 4.33 8.81 0.40
CA TYR A 27 4.42 9.12 1.83
C TYR A 27 5.35 10.32 2.08
N ASN A 28 6.55 10.31 1.52
CA ASN A 28 7.53 11.37 1.69
C ASN A 28 7.05 12.68 1.05
N TRP A 29 6.43 12.60 -0.11
CA TRP A 29 5.86 13.78 -0.77
C TRP A 29 4.77 14.41 0.10
N ALA A 30 3.83 13.62 0.62
CA ALA A 30 2.76 14.12 1.49
C ALA A 30 3.32 14.73 2.79
N LEU A 31 4.28 14.06 3.40
CA LEU A 31 4.95 14.57 4.60
C LEU A 31 5.68 15.88 4.33
N GLY A 32 6.36 15.99 3.19
CA GLY A 32 7.04 17.23 2.75
C GLY A 32 6.06 18.38 2.54
N ARG A 33 4.92 18.12 1.94
CA ARG A 33 3.85 19.11 1.76
C ARG A 33 3.28 19.61 3.09
N GLU A 34 3.05 18.72 4.04
CA GLU A 34 2.60 19.10 5.38
C GLU A 34 3.62 19.95 6.12
N LYS A 35 4.90 19.57 6.06
CA LYS A 35 5.98 20.34 6.68
C LYS A 35 6.12 21.74 6.08
N GLU A 36 6.09 21.84 4.76
CA GLU A 36 6.17 23.11 4.04
C GLU A 36 4.98 24.02 4.41
N ASN A 37 3.77 23.45 4.39
CA ASN A 37 2.55 24.19 4.75
C ASN A 37 2.59 24.68 6.21
N TYR A 38 3.03 23.87 7.14
CA TYR A 38 3.20 24.26 8.55
C TYR A 38 4.24 25.36 8.73
N LYS A 39 5.39 25.24 8.05
CA LYS A 39 6.45 26.24 8.08
C LYS A 39 5.99 27.60 7.56
N ASN A 40 5.09 27.61 6.59
CA ASN A 40 4.48 28.81 6.00
C ASN A 40 3.29 29.34 6.80
N GLY A 41 2.99 28.78 7.97
CA GLY A 41 1.87 29.19 8.84
C GLY A 41 0.51 28.74 8.38
N GLY A 42 0.44 27.79 7.44
CA GLY A 42 -0.82 27.20 6.96
C GLY A 42 -1.45 26.22 7.93
N LYS A 43 -2.74 26.00 7.73
CA LYS A 43 -3.48 24.96 8.47
C LYS A 43 -3.11 23.58 7.94
N PHE A 44 -3.27 22.55 8.77
CA PHE A 44 -3.07 21.16 8.39
C PHE A 44 -3.84 20.80 7.10
N LEU A 45 -3.14 20.24 6.13
CA LEU A 45 -3.74 19.76 4.88
C LEU A 45 -4.39 18.39 5.10
N SER A 46 -5.64 18.25 4.68
CA SER A 46 -6.31 16.96 4.73
C SER A 46 -5.72 15.97 3.71
N ASP A 47 -5.88 14.68 3.97
CA ASP A 47 -5.47 13.66 2.98
C ASP A 47 -6.22 13.82 1.66
N SER A 48 -7.46 14.30 1.69
CA SER A 48 -8.24 14.60 0.49
C SER A 48 -7.60 15.71 -0.35
N ASP A 49 -7.15 16.80 0.28
CA ASP A 49 -6.48 17.91 -0.43
C ASP A 49 -5.15 17.46 -1.02
N LEU A 50 -4.35 16.74 -0.25
CA LEU A 50 -3.09 16.18 -0.73
C LEU A 50 -3.28 15.20 -1.88
N ARG A 51 -4.31 14.38 -1.86
CA ARG A 51 -4.62 13.46 -2.96
C ARG A 51 -5.01 14.19 -4.24
N LYS A 52 -5.72 15.31 -4.14
CA LYS A 52 -6.01 16.16 -5.31
C LYS A 52 -4.72 16.75 -5.90
N GLU A 53 -3.84 17.29 -5.07
CA GLU A 53 -2.53 17.79 -5.51
C GLU A 53 -1.69 16.67 -6.14
N PHE A 54 -1.67 15.49 -5.54
CA PHE A 54 -0.94 14.33 -6.04
C PHE A 54 -1.48 13.86 -7.41
N THR A 55 -2.79 13.93 -7.62
CA THR A 55 -3.42 13.62 -8.90
C THR A 55 -2.95 14.59 -10.00
N GLN A 56 -2.78 15.87 -9.68
CA GLN A 56 -2.22 16.84 -10.63
C GLN A 56 -0.74 16.56 -10.90
N LEU A 57 0.03 16.22 -9.87
CA LEU A 57 1.43 15.83 -10.01
C LEU A 57 1.63 14.67 -10.99
N LYS A 58 0.78 13.65 -10.92
CA LYS A 58 0.81 12.48 -11.80
C LYS A 58 0.51 12.78 -13.27
N LYS A 59 -0.10 13.92 -13.57
CA LYS A 59 -0.37 14.36 -14.93
C LYS A 59 0.84 15.02 -15.59
N THR A 60 1.83 15.42 -14.83
CA THR A 60 3.06 16.01 -15.35
C THR A 60 3.93 14.92 -16.01
N GLU A 61 4.71 15.29 -17.01
CA GLU A 61 5.60 14.37 -17.71
C GLU A 61 6.65 13.76 -16.76
N GLU A 62 7.25 14.60 -15.90
CA GLU A 62 8.27 14.19 -14.93
C GLU A 62 7.81 13.10 -13.97
N TYR A 63 6.52 13.14 -13.56
CA TYR A 63 5.96 12.21 -12.57
C TYR A 63 4.92 11.24 -13.14
N SER A 64 4.83 11.12 -14.45
CA SER A 64 3.88 10.20 -15.10
C SER A 64 4.11 8.73 -14.74
N TRP A 65 5.32 8.35 -14.33
CA TRP A 65 5.67 7.02 -13.86
C TRP A 65 4.87 6.60 -12.60
N LEU A 66 4.34 7.54 -11.84
CA LEU A 66 3.48 7.27 -10.68
C LEU A 66 2.18 6.56 -11.08
N ASN A 67 1.74 6.69 -12.34
CA ASN A 67 0.54 6.03 -12.85
C ASN A 67 0.72 4.53 -13.10
N GLU A 68 1.93 4.01 -13.06
CA GLU A 68 2.22 2.58 -13.22
C GLU A 68 1.81 1.74 -12.00
N VAL A 69 1.55 2.39 -10.88
CA VAL A 69 1.15 1.76 -9.62
C VAL A 69 -0.31 2.10 -9.32
N SER A 70 -1.04 1.15 -8.73
CA SER A 70 -2.43 1.36 -8.32
C SER A 70 -2.61 2.63 -7.49
N ASN A 71 -3.65 3.40 -7.79
CA ASN A 71 -4.02 4.59 -7.02
C ASN A 71 -4.27 4.29 -5.53
N ASN A 72 -4.72 3.10 -5.20
CA ASN A 72 -4.99 2.71 -3.82
C ASN A 72 -3.72 2.62 -2.98
N VAL A 73 -2.59 2.27 -3.59
CA VAL A 73 -1.28 2.24 -2.94
C VAL A 73 -0.83 3.65 -2.52
N THR A 74 -0.84 4.59 -3.45
CA THR A 74 -0.40 5.97 -3.19
C THR A 74 -1.39 6.73 -2.30
N LYS A 75 -2.68 6.50 -2.49
CA LYS A 75 -3.74 7.05 -1.63
C LYS A 75 -3.54 6.68 -0.17
N GLN A 76 -3.27 5.41 0.12
CA GLN A 76 -3.07 4.96 1.49
C GLN A 76 -1.74 5.48 2.07
N ALA A 77 -0.69 5.56 1.28
CA ALA A 77 0.58 6.14 1.72
C ALA A 77 0.43 7.62 2.14
N ILE A 78 -0.35 8.40 1.40
CA ILE A 78 -0.68 9.78 1.74
C ILE A 78 -1.49 9.86 3.04
N LYS A 79 -2.48 8.98 3.21
CA LYS A 79 -3.23 8.87 4.47
C LYS A 79 -2.34 8.53 5.66
N ASP A 80 -1.40 7.61 5.48
CA ASP A 80 -0.47 7.19 6.52
C ASP A 80 0.42 8.37 6.96
N ALA A 81 0.89 9.18 6.01
CA ALA A 81 1.67 10.40 6.31
C ALA A 81 0.85 11.44 7.09
N CYS A 82 -0.39 11.68 6.69
CA CYS A 82 -1.30 12.57 7.40
C CYS A 82 -1.59 12.07 8.82
N HIS A 83 -1.80 10.77 8.97
CA HIS A 83 -2.03 10.14 10.27
C HIS A 83 -0.82 10.27 11.20
N ALA A 84 0.38 10.03 10.69
CA ALA A 84 1.62 10.19 11.43
C ALA A 84 1.81 11.64 11.93
N TYR A 85 1.50 12.61 11.09
CA TYR A 85 1.57 14.02 11.43
C TYR A 85 0.55 14.41 12.50
N LYS A 86 -0.70 13.95 12.36
CA LYS A 86 -1.75 14.15 13.38
C LYS A 86 -1.39 13.52 14.71
N SER A 87 -0.84 12.32 14.71
CA SER A 87 -0.39 11.64 15.93
C SER A 87 0.68 12.43 16.67
N PHE A 88 1.58 13.07 15.95
CA PHE A 88 2.57 13.98 16.54
C PHE A 88 1.88 15.16 17.25
N PHE A 89 0.94 15.84 16.59
CA PHE A 89 0.24 16.98 17.20
C PHE A 89 -0.58 16.59 18.43
N LYS A 90 -1.10 15.37 18.49
CA LYS A 90 -1.80 14.84 19.66
C LYS A 90 -0.85 14.40 20.78
N GLY A 91 0.47 14.49 20.60
CA GLY A 91 1.46 14.04 21.57
C GLY A 91 1.61 12.51 21.66
N CYS A 92 0.98 11.76 20.74
CA CYS A 92 1.00 10.29 20.76
C CYS A 92 2.26 9.68 20.14
N SER A 93 3.03 10.46 19.37
CA SER A 93 4.22 9.99 18.67
C SER A 93 5.25 11.09 18.47
N LYS A 94 6.47 10.69 18.12
CA LYS A 94 7.53 11.62 17.74
C LYS A 94 7.22 12.26 16.38
N PHE A 95 7.92 13.38 16.07
CA PHE A 95 7.79 14.05 14.77
C PHE A 95 8.11 13.08 13.62
N PRO A 96 7.22 12.99 12.60
CA PRO A 96 7.41 12.05 11.51
C PRO A 96 8.68 12.35 10.72
N LYS A 97 9.42 11.30 10.40
CA LYS A 97 10.64 11.39 9.58
C LYS A 97 10.37 10.88 8.17
N PHE A 98 11.10 11.45 7.20
CA PHE A 98 11.12 10.90 5.85
C PHE A 98 11.63 9.46 5.84
N LYS A 99 11.01 8.62 5.04
CA LYS A 99 11.44 7.24 4.83
C LYS A 99 12.59 7.21 3.84
N SER A 100 13.75 6.74 4.26
CA SER A 100 14.90 6.57 3.38
C SER A 100 14.89 5.20 2.71
N ARG A 101 15.49 5.10 1.52
CA ARG A 101 15.65 3.82 0.82
C ARG A 101 16.49 2.82 1.63
N LYS A 102 17.51 3.32 2.32
CA LYS A 102 18.47 2.48 3.07
C LYS A 102 17.90 1.91 4.37
N PHE A 103 17.11 2.71 5.09
CA PHE A 103 16.70 2.37 6.46
C PHE A 103 15.21 2.04 6.60
N SER A 104 14.41 2.34 5.59
CA SER A 104 12.99 2.01 5.62
C SER A 104 12.72 0.61 5.09
N ILE A 105 11.78 -0.07 5.73
CA ILE A 105 11.33 -1.37 5.27
C ILE A 105 10.39 -1.17 4.08
N PRO A 106 10.68 -1.78 2.92
CA PRO A 106 9.76 -1.74 1.78
C PRO A 106 8.41 -2.32 2.16
N SER A 107 7.35 -1.53 2.00
CA SER A 107 5.99 -1.98 2.27
C SER A 107 4.98 -1.15 1.49
N PHE A 108 3.81 -1.73 1.24
CA PHE A 108 2.69 -1.03 0.65
C PHE A 108 1.36 -1.65 1.06
N TYR A 109 0.30 -0.88 0.93
CA TYR A 109 -1.07 -1.30 1.17
C TYR A 109 -1.68 -1.86 -0.12
N GLN A 110 -2.38 -2.98 0.01
CA GLN A 110 -3.25 -3.53 -1.03
C GLN A 110 -4.71 -3.23 -0.70
N ASP A 111 -5.48 -2.77 -1.68
CA ASP A 111 -6.90 -2.46 -1.47
C ASP A 111 -7.67 -3.68 -0.94
N ASN A 112 -8.37 -3.48 0.17
CA ASN A 112 -9.06 -4.55 0.90
C ASN A 112 -10.30 -5.09 0.16
N VAL A 113 -10.86 -4.33 -0.76
CA VAL A 113 -12.02 -4.75 -1.58
C VAL A 113 -11.55 -5.52 -2.82
N LYS A 114 -10.45 -5.11 -3.42
CA LYS A 114 -9.92 -5.71 -4.65
C LYS A 114 -8.98 -6.90 -4.41
N ILE A 115 -8.53 -7.10 -3.19
CA ILE A 115 -7.72 -8.27 -2.85
C ILE A 115 -8.55 -9.55 -2.96
N GLN A 116 -7.95 -10.58 -3.51
CA GLN A 116 -8.56 -11.90 -3.59
C GLN A 116 -7.53 -12.95 -3.17
N PHE A 117 -8.00 -13.96 -2.46
CA PHE A 117 -7.21 -15.13 -2.10
C PHE A 117 -7.80 -16.39 -2.70
N SER A 118 -6.94 -17.28 -3.14
CA SER A 118 -7.25 -18.67 -3.38
C SER A 118 -6.59 -19.53 -2.29
N ASP A 119 -6.77 -20.84 -2.36
CA ASP A 119 -6.11 -21.77 -1.43
C ASP A 119 -4.58 -21.64 -1.43
N THR A 120 -3.99 -21.17 -2.55
CA THR A 120 -2.55 -21.19 -2.81
C THR A 120 -1.95 -19.84 -3.22
N HIS A 121 -2.78 -18.86 -3.57
CA HIS A 121 -2.32 -17.57 -4.14
C HIS A 121 -3.07 -16.39 -3.58
N VAL A 122 -2.45 -15.22 -3.70
CA VAL A 122 -3.08 -13.92 -3.47
C VAL A 122 -3.01 -13.08 -4.75
N LYS A 123 -4.10 -12.40 -5.06
CA LYS A 123 -4.18 -11.47 -6.19
C LYS A 123 -3.83 -10.06 -5.74
N ILE A 124 -2.79 -9.50 -6.36
CA ILE A 124 -2.38 -8.11 -6.17
C ILE A 124 -2.87 -7.27 -7.35
N GLU A 125 -3.49 -6.15 -7.03
CA GLU A 125 -4.06 -5.25 -8.03
C GLU A 125 -2.98 -4.61 -8.92
N GLY A 126 -3.21 -4.63 -10.23
CA GLY A 126 -2.50 -3.77 -11.17
C GLY A 126 -1.12 -4.26 -11.64
N PHE A 127 -0.73 -5.49 -11.33
CA PHE A 127 0.55 -6.03 -11.82
C PHE A 127 0.54 -6.31 -13.34
N ALA A 128 -0.62 -6.66 -13.89
CA ALA A 128 -0.75 -6.91 -15.32
C ALA A 128 -1.00 -5.59 -16.07
N ALA A 129 -0.19 -5.34 -17.09
CA ALA A 129 -0.35 -4.20 -17.98
C ALA A 129 -1.53 -4.36 -18.97
N SER A 130 -2.10 -5.55 -19.09
CA SER A 130 -3.16 -5.90 -20.04
C SER A 130 -4.26 -6.70 -19.37
N LYS A 131 -5.50 -6.49 -19.81
CA LYS A 131 -6.67 -7.25 -19.35
C LYS A 131 -6.73 -8.68 -19.93
N LYS A 132 -5.82 -9.06 -20.82
CA LYS A 132 -5.76 -10.43 -21.38
C LYS A 132 -5.53 -11.47 -20.29
N LYS A 133 -6.37 -12.51 -20.25
CA LYS A 133 -6.39 -13.55 -19.22
C LYS A 133 -5.00 -14.15 -18.91
N ASN A 134 -4.20 -14.44 -19.95
CA ASN A 134 -2.86 -15.01 -19.75
C ASN A 134 -1.86 -14.04 -19.11
N LYS A 135 -2.03 -12.72 -19.33
CA LYS A 135 -1.18 -11.70 -18.70
C LYS A 135 -1.61 -11.38 -17.26
N GLN A 136 -2.86 -11.64 -16.92
CA GLN A 136 -3.36 -11.41 -15.55
C GLN A 136 -2.84 -12.43 -14.53
N LYS A 137 -2.27 -13.55 -14.98
CA LYS A 137 -1.65 -14.53 -14.07
C LYS A 137 -0.55 -13.90 -13.21
N ILE A 138 0.13 -12.85 -13.69
CA ILE A 138 1.14 -12.13 -12.91
C ILE A 138 0.57 -11.46 -11.66
N ASN A 139 -0.72 -11.17 -11.63
CA ASN A 139 -1.39 -10.60 -10.46
C ASN A 139 -1.48 -11.59 -9.29
N TRP A 140 -1.38 -12.88 -9.56
CA TRP A 140 -1.50 -13.94 -8.57
C TRP A 140 -0.13 -14.40 -8.08
N ILE A 141 0.18 -14.09 -6.83
CA ILE A 141 1.44 -14.48 -6.17
C ILE A 141 1.18 -15.70 -5.31
N ARG A 142 2.06 -16.70 -5.43
CA ARG A 142 1.99 -17.91 -4.63
C ARG A 142 2.24 -17.61 -3.14
N LEU A 143 1.43 -18.22 -2.29
CA LEU A 143 1.60 -18.23 -0.84
C LEU A 143 2.46 -19.44 -0.43
N ALA A 144 3.30 -19.26 0.59
CA ALA A 144 4.11 -20.34 1.14
C ALA A 144 3.25 -21.38 1.87
N GLU A 145 2.12 -20.97 2.42
CA GLU A 145 1.20 -21.83 3.17
C GLU A 145 -0.12 -21.98 2.41
N LYS A 146 -0.53 -23.22 2.20
CA LYS A 146 -1.80 -23.56 1.57
C LYS A 146 -2.95 -23.42 2.58
N ASN A 147 -4.09 -22.91 2.14
CA ASN A 147 -5.32 -22.78 2.94
C ASN A 147 -5.17 -22.00 4.26
N ARG A 148 -4.15 -21.13 4.36
CA ARG A 148 -3.87 -20.36 5.58
C ARG A 148 -4.83 -19.19 5.76
N ILE A 149 -5.27 -18.59 4.67
CA ILE A 149 -6.15 -17.42 4.68
C ILE A 149 -7.54 -17.84 4.19
N PRO A 150 -8.61 -17.61 4.97
CA PRO A 150 -9.98 -17.88 4.54
C PRO A 150 -10.34 -17.11 3.27
N THR A 151 -11.14 -17.72 2.41
CA THR A 151 -11.55 -17.13 1.12
C THR A 151 -12.99 -16.61 1.11
N ASP A 152 -13.73 -16.84 2.18
CA ASP A 152 -15.17 -16.55 2.36
C ASP A 152 -15.44 -15.46 3.40
N CYS A 153 -14.53 -14.52 3.56
CA CYS A 153 -14.61 -13.45 4.55
C CYS A 153 -14.21 -12.12 3.96
N ASN A 154 -14.43 -11.05 4.71
CA ASN A 154 -13.91 -9.72 4.40
C ASN A 154 -12.51 -9.56 4.98
N TYR A 155 -11.70 -8.74 4.31
CA TYR A 155 -10.33 -8.48 4.71
C TYR A 155 -10.17 -7.02 5.14
N SER A 156 -9.33 -6.79 6.13
CA SER A 156 -9.00 -5.45 6.60
C SER A 156 -7.50 -5.20 6.55
N ASN A 157 -7.16 -3.98 6.14
CA ASN A 157 -5.80 -3.45 6.14
C ASN A 157 -4.72 -4.41 5.58
N PRO A 158 -4.88 -4.96 4.37
CA PRO A 158 -3.85 -5.81 3.79
C PRO A 158 -2.55 -5.02 3.57
N ARG A 159 -1.45 -5.49 4.13
CA ARG A 159 -0.13 -4.89 3.98
C ARG A 159 0.86 -5.92 3.45
N ILE A 160 1.67 -5.51 2.49
CA ILE A 160 2.74 -6.33 1.93
C ILE A 160 4.06 -5.70 2.32
N ARG A 161 4.95 -6.49 2.90
CA ARG A 161 6.18 -6.02 3.52
C ARG A 161 7.35 -6.94 3.21
N TYR A 162 8.51 -6.33 2.94
CA TYR A 162 9.77 -7.02 2.72
C TYR A 162 10.62 -6.98 3.98
N ASP A 163 11.04 -8.15 4.49
CA ASP A 163 11.83 -8.26 5.73
C ASP A 163 13.35 -8.20 5.50
N GLY A 164 13.79 -8.01 4.26
CA GLY A 164 15.17 -8.03 3.82
C GLY A 164 15.56 -9.33 3.11
N ILE A 165 14.72 -10.36 3.20
CA ILE A 165 14.91 -11.68 2.58
C ILE A 165 13.67 -12.08 1.78
N ASN A 166 12.50 -12.01 2.42
CA ASN A 166 11.22 -12.45 1.86
C ASN A 166 10.16 -11.38 1.91
N TRP A 167 9.17 -11.50 1.04
CA TRP A 167 7.94 -10.73 1.09
C TRP A 167 6.89 -11.45 1.93
N TRP A 168 6.15 -10.67 2.70
CA TRP A 168 5.08 -11.13 3.57
C TRP A 168 3.81 -10.34 3.34
N ILE A 169 2.67 -11.01 3.41
CA ILE A 169 1.37 -10.35 3.48
C ILE A 169 0.80 -10.51 4.89
N THR A 170 0.29 -9.40 5.41
CA THR A 170 -0.44 -9.35 6.68
C THR A 170 -1.84 -8.83 6.39
N VAL A 171 -2.86 -9.54 6.86
CA VAL A 171 -4.26 -9.19 6.62
C VAL A 171 -5.10 -9.46 7.84
N GLY A 172 -6.00 -8.54 8.18
CA GLY A 172 -7.06 -8.75 9.15
C GLY A 172 -8.21 -9.53 8.51
N ILE A 173 -8.80 -10.45 9.25
CA ILE A 173 -9.94 -11.23 8.81
C ILE A 173 -11.17 -10.74 9.56
N GLU A 174 -12.21 -10.41 8.82
CA GLU A 174 -13.52 -10.03 9.35
C GLU A 174 -14.55 -11.01 8.86
N TYR A 175 -15.19 -11.71 9.80
CA TYR A 175 -16.34 -12.55 9.49
C TYR A 175 -17.60 -11.69 9.59
N GLU A 176 -18.54 -11.88 8.66
CA GLU A 176 -19.88 -11.34 8.84
C GLU A 176 -20.48 -11.99 10.10
N ASP A 177 -20.91 -11.17 11.04
CA ASP A 177 -21.68 -11.64 12.18
C ASP A 177 -22.92 -12.32 11.62
N CYS A 178 -22.99 -13.65 11.74
CA CYS A 178 -24.23 -14.35 11.54
C CYS A 178 -25.19 -13.84 12.62
N VAL A 179 -26.07 -12.94 12.25
CA VAL A 179 -27.20 -12.58 13.10
C VAL A 179 -28.03 -13.86 13.22
N THR A 180 -27.77 -14.60 14.26
CA THR A 180 -28.67 -15.68 14.69
C THR A 180 -29.96 -15.03 15.12
N VAL A 181 -30.92 -15.10 14.24
CA VAL A 181 -32.31 -14.78 14.59
C VAL A 181 -32.83 -15.81 15.56
#